data_14d141434d8c5e591618cbed0c94dc3f
#
_entry.id   14d141434d8c5e591618cbed0c94dc3f
#
_cell.length_a   1.000
_cell.length_b   1.000
_cell.length_c   1.000
_cell.angle_alpha   90.00
_cell.angle_beta   90.00
_cell.angle_gamma   90.00
#
_symmetry.space_group_name_H-M   'P 1'
#
loop_
_entity.id
_entity.type
_entity.pdbx_description
1 polymer ?
#
loop_
_entity_poly.entity_id
_entity_poly.type
_entity_poly.pdbx_seq_one_letter_code
_entity_poly.pdbx_strand_id
1 'polypeptide(L)'
;MQRSSWVVRKSSPELAKAIDAWASDKAGTHVYKALTKRYYELSKQPVTTELPEVKNGHVSPYDELFRKHAKNIGWDWQLLASIGYQESRFNPNVVSWAGAEGLMGIIRTRQRL
;
A
#
# COMPACT_ATOMS: atom_id res chain seq x y z
N MET A 1 -19.66 -12.33 11.33
CA MET A 1 -18.94 -12.16 10.06
C MET A 1 -19.96 -12.19 8.93
N GLN A 2 -20.17 -11.07 8.22
CA GLN A 2 -21.09 -11.02 7.08
C GLN A 2 -20.43 -11.69 5.89
N ARG A 3 -21.04 -12.73 5.35
CA ARG A 3 -20.60 -13.36 4.10
C ARG A 3 -21.37 -12.74 2.95
N SER A 4 -20.67 -12.14 2.01
CA SER A 4 -21.25 -11.64 0.77
C SER A 4 -21.15 -12.71 -0.32
N SER A 5 -22.20 -12.86 -1.09
CA SER A 5 -22.23 -13.78 -2.23
C SER A 5 -22.89 -13.11 -3.44
N TRP A 6 -22.50 -13.54 -4.63
CA TRP A 6 -23.14 -13.10 -5.84
C TRP A 6 -24.35 -13.97 -6.16
N VAL A 7 -25.38 -13.36 -6.68
CA VAL A 7 -26.63 -14.04 -7.02
C VAL A 7 -26.80 -14.00 -8.54
N VAL A 8 -27.11 -15.16 -9.13
CA VAL A 8 -27.40 -15.29 -10.56
C VAL A 8 -28.82 -15.81 -10.75
N ARG A 9 -29.40 -15.60 -11.94
CA ARG A 9 -30.71 -16.13 -12.27
C ARG A 9 -30.68 -17.66 -12.30
N LYS A 10 -31.76 -18.30 -11.88
CA LYS A 10 -31.91 -19.75 -11.95
C LYS A 10 -31.75 -20.32 -13.36
N SER A 11 -32.10 -19.51 -14.39
CA SER A 11 -31.96 -19.86 -15.79
C SER A 11 -30.54 -19.75 -16.35
N SER A 12 -29.55 -19.36 -15.53
CA SER A 12 -28.15 -19.15 -15.93
C SER A 12 -27.17 -20.00 -15.12
N PRO A 13 -27.31 -21.35 -15.09
CA PRO A 13 -26.45 -22.22 -14.30
C PRO A 13 -24.98 -22.22 -14.77
N GLU A 14 -24.74 -21.99 -16.06
CA GLU A 14 -23.40 -21.91 -16.64
C GLU A 14 -22.63 -20.69 -16.07
N LEU A 15 -23.32 -19.56 -15.88
CA LEU A 15 -22.73 -18.37 -15.26
C LEU A 15 -22.36 -18.64 -13.80
N ALA A 16 -23.22 -19.33 -13.03
CA ALA A 16 -22.93 -19.70 -11.66
C ALA A 16 -21.67 -20.60 -11.56
N LYS A 17 -21.56 -21.60 -12.44
CA LYS A 17 -20.38 -22.46 -12.51
C LYS A 17 -19.10 -21.70 -12.86
N ALA A 18 -19.18 -20.79 -13.82
CA ALA A 18 -18.04 -19.97 -14.22
C ALA A 18 -17.56 -19.06 -13.08
N ILE A 19 -18.47 -18.44 -12.33
CA ILE A 19 -18.16 -17.61 -11.17
C ILE A 19 -17.54 -18.45 -10.05
N ASP A 20 -18.09 -19.61 -9.75
CA ASP A 20 -17.55 -20.50 -8.71
C ASP A 20 -16.14 -21.00 -9.06
N ALA A 21 -15.89 -21.36 -10.30
CA ALA A 21 -14.58 -21.78 -10.77
C ALA A 21 -13.56 -20.64 -10.66
N TRP A 22 -13.95 -19.43 -11.09
CA TRP A 22 -13.11 -18.26 -10.96
C TRP A 22 -12.80 -17.91 -9.50
N ALA A 23 -13.81 -17.92 -8.63
CA ALA A 23 -13.64 -17.64 -7.21
C ALA A 23 -12.70 -18.64 -6.54
N SER A 24 -12.85 -19.93 -6.84
CA SER A 24 -11.98 -20.99 -6.33
C SER A 24 -10.53 -20.84 -6.80
N ASP A 25 -10.32 -20.46 -8.05
CA ASP A 25 -8.98 -20.21 -8.61
C ASP A 25 -8.32 -18.99 -7.96
N LYS A 26 -9.07 -17.92 -7.69
CA LYS A 26 -8.52 -16.64 -7.20
C LYS A 26 -8.43 -16.52 -5.68
N ALA A 27 -9.27 -17.23 -4.92
CA ALA A 27 -9.38 -17.08 -3.46
C ALA A 27 -8.07 -17.29 -2.69
N GLY A 28 -7.18 -18.15 -3.18
CA GLY A 28 -5.88 -18.44 -2.57
C GLY A 28 -4.73 -17.58 -3.08
N THR A 29 -4.94 -16.78 -4.12
CA THR A 29 -3.85 -16.04 -4.76
C THR A 29 -3.36 -14.86 -3.91
N HIS A 30 -2.08 -14.53 -4.06
CA HIS A 30 -1.48 -13.37 -3.42
C HIS A 30 -2.20 -12.07 -3.79
N VAL A 31 -2.62 -11.91 -5.04
CA VAL A 31 -3.34 -10.74 -5.52
C VAL A 31 -4.69 -10.59 -4.83
N TYR A 32 -5.45 -11.67 -4.69
CA TYR A 32 -6.74 -11.65 -3.99
C TYR A 32 -6.59 -11.26 -2.52
N LYS A 33 -5.62 -11.86 -1.83
CA LYS A 33 -5.31 -11.52 -0.43
C LYS A 33 -4.89 -10.06 -0.26
N ALA A 34 -4.06 -9.55 -1.17
CA ALA A 34 -3.62 -8.16 -1.15
C ALA A 34 -4.77 -7.18 -1.38
N LEU A 35 -5.66 -7.46 -2.34
CA LEU A 35 -6.85 -6.64 -2.61
C LEU A 35 -7.83 -6.66 -1.42
N THR A 36 -8.07 -7.84 -0.84
CA THR A 36 -8.93 -7.97 0.33
C THR A 36 -8.39 -7.16 1.50
N LYS A 37 -7.10 -7.27 1.78
CA LYS A 37 -6.44 -6.50 2.82
C LYS A 37 -6.57 -5.00 2.56
N ARG A 38 -6.31 -4.56 1.34
CA ARG A 38 -6.37 -3.13 0.97
C ARG A 38 -7.77 -2.54 1.13
N TYR A 39 -8.79 -3.21 0.64
CA TYR A 39 -10.14 -2.65 0.57
C TYR A 39 -11.03 -2.96 1.77
N TYR A 40 -10.78 -4.05 2.48
CA TYR A 40 -11.62 -4.45 3.61
C TYR A 40 -10.96 -4.26 4.97
N GLU A 41 -9.66 -4.43 5.07
CA GLU A 41 -8.95 -4.28 6.35
C GLU A 41 -8.43 -2.84 6.54
N LEU A 42 -7.72 -2.32 5.54
CA LEU A 42 -7.10 -0.99 5.63
C LEU A 42 -8.14 0.14 5.53
N SER A 43 -9.24 -0.06 4.80
CA SER A 43 -10.31 0.93 4.71
C SER A 43 -11.08 1.13 6.01
N LYS A 44 -11.02 0.18 6.92
CA LYS A 44 -11.64 0.25 8.26
C LYS A 44 -10.76 0.97 9.28
N GLN A 45 -9.50 1.18 8.97
CA GLN A 45 -8.65 2.00 9.83
C GLN A 45 -9.09 3.46 9.66
N PRO A 46 -9.37 4.16 10.76
CA PRO A 46 -9.63 5.58 10.67
C PRO A 46 -8.42 6.21 9.98
N VAL A 47 -8.68 7.04 8.97
CA VAL A 47 -7.64 7.88 8.38
C VAL A 47 -7.25 8.85 9.50
N THR A 48 -6.35 8.41 10.34
CA THR A 48 -5.70 9.32 11.28
C THR A 48 -4.84 10.25 10.46
N THR A 49 -5.35 11.44 10.26
CA THR A 49 -4.60 12.59 9.76
C THR A 49 -3.65 13.08 10.85
N GLU A 50 -3.03 12.16 11.57
CA GLU A 50 -1.99 12.51 12.52
C GLU A 50 -0.79 13.00 11.73
N LEU A 51 -0.63 14.31 11.76
CA LEU A 51 0.59 14.93 11.27
C LEU A 51 1.76 14.45 12.13
N PRO A 52 2.94 14.25 11.54
CA PRO A 52 4.11 13.88 12.32
C PRO A 52 4.37 14.95 13.39
N GLU A 53 4.57 14.51 14.61
CA GLU A 53 4.85 15.40 15.72
C GLU A 53 6.24 16.01 15.56
N VAL A 54 6.30 17.32 15.35
CA VAL A 54 7.58 18.03 15.26
C VAL A 54 8.15 18.21 16.67
N LYS A 55 9.20 17.47 16.99
CA LYS A 55 9.91 17.58 18.27
C LYS A 55 11.27 18.24 18.05
N ASN A 56 11.50 19.36 18.74
CA ASN A 56 12.78 20.09 18.68
C ASN A 56 13.27 20.44 17.25
N GLY A 57 12.34 20.73 16.33
CA GLY A 57 12.67 21.02 14.94
C GLY A 57 12.95 19.80 14.08
N HIS A 58 12.81 18.59 14.63
CA HIS A 58 12.93 17.32 13.90
C HIS A 58 11.57 16.74 13.59
N VAL A 59 11.40 16.33 12.33
CA VAL A 59 10.17 15.70 11.81
C VAL A 59 10.30 14.17 11.87
N SER A 60 11.52 13.67 11.65
CA SER A 60 11.82 12.24 11.64
C SER A 60 13.27 11.97 12.04
N PRO A 61 13.61 10.71 12.38
CA PRO A 61 15.00 10.28 12.56
C PRO A 61 15.85 10.39 11.29
N TYR A 62 15.21 10.59 10.13
CA TYR A 62 15.84 10.59 8.81
C TYR A 62 16.02 11.98 8.21
N ASP A 63 15.79 13.05 8.97
CA ASP A 63 15.85 14.42 8.48
C ASP A 63 17.18 14.76 7.79
N GLU A 64 18.29 14.29 8.35
CA GLU A 64 19.64 14.45 7.77
C GLU A 64 19.74 13.81 6.36
N LEU A 65 19.16 12.62 6.19
CA LEU A 65 19.13 11.94 4.90
C LEU A 65 18.28 12.71 3.89
N PHE A 66 17.13 13.21 4.32
CA PHE A 66 16.26 14.01 3.46
C PHE A 66 16.95 15.31 3.04
N ARG A 67 17.61 16.00 3.95
CA ARG A 67 18.39 17.23 3.66
C ARG A 67 19.50 16.96 2.64
N LYS A 68 20.28 15.89 2.85
CA LYS A 68 21.38 15.51 1.98
C LYS A 68 20.89 15.23 0.55
N HIS A 69 19.88 14.38 0.41
CA HIS A 69 19.40 13.96 -0.91
C HIS A 69 18.58 15.03 -1.61
N ALA A 70 17.79 15.82 -0.90
CA ALA A 70 17.06 16.94 -1.45
C ALA A 70 18.00 17.99 -2.07
N LYS A 71 19.13 18.24 -1.43
CA LYS A 71 20.16 19.16 -1.97
C LYS A 71 20.71 18.70 -3.32
N ASN A 72 20.87 17.37 -3.51
CA ASN A 72 21.40 16.81 -4.75
C ASN A 72 20.45 17.01 -5.95
N ILE A 73 19.15 17.09 -5.70
CA ILE A 73 18.10 17.23 -6.72
C ILE A 73 17.51 18.64 -6.76
N GLY A 74 18.00 19.56 -5.95
CA GLY A 74 17.50 20.94 -5.88
C GLY A 74 16.10 21.08 -5.30
N TRP A 75 15.66 20.12 -4.45
CA TRP A 75 14.37 20.16 -3.81
C TRP A 75 14.44 20.68 -2.38
N ASP A 76 13.31 21.17 -1.89
CA ASP A 76 13.12 21.41 -0.48
C ASP A 76 13.09 20.07 0.28
N TRP A 77 13.88 19.96 1.35
CA TRP A 77 13.95 18.70 2.11
C TRP A 77 12.64 18.35 2.82
N GLN A 78 11.84 19.36 3.20
CA GLN A 78 10.53 19.14 3.80
C GLN A 78 9.56 18.49 2.80
N LEU A 79 9.65 18.85 1.53
CA LEU A 79 8.87 18.20 0.48
C LEU A 79 9.26 16.73 0.35
N LEU A 80 10.56 16.44 0.32
CA LEU A 80 11.04 15.06 0.25
C LEU A 80 10.63 14.24 1.49
N ALA A 81 10.72 14.84 2.68
CA ALA A 81 10.26 14.23 3.93
C ALA A 81 8.75 13.96 3.92
N SER A 82 7.94 14.87 3.39
CA SER A 82 6.49 14.69 3.30
C SER A 82 6.10 13.52 2.39
N ILE A 83 6.83 13.30 1.30
CA ILE A 83 6.67 12.14 0.44
C ILE A 83 7.02 10.85 1.22
N GLY A 84 8.16 10.82 1.90
CA GLY A 84 8.55 9.68 2.74
C GLY A 84 7.54 9.37 3.85
N TYR A 85 6.94 10.38 4.45
CA TYR A 85 5.87 10.20 5.42
C TYR A 85 4.62 9.58 4.79
N GLN A 86 4.21 10.06 3.62
CA GLN A 86 3.04 9.54 2.91
C GLN A 86 3.24 8.09 2.46
N GLU A 87 4.45 7.73 2.04
CA GLU A 87 4.76 6.40 1.55
C GLU A 87 4.93 5.34 2.66
N SER A 88 5.57 5.70 3.75
CA SER A 88 5.96 4.72 4.78
C SER A 88 5.66 5.13 6.23
N ARG A 89 5.16 6.34 6.48
CA ARG A 89 5.09 6.93 7.83
C ARG A 89 6.45 6.93 8.55
N PHE A 90 7.53 7.14 7.79
CA PHE A 90 8.92 7.04 8.24
C PHE A 90 9.35 5.66 8.72
N ASN A 91 8.68 4.60 8.30
CA ASN A 91 9.08 3.23 8.60
C ASN A 91 9.94 2.64 7.47
N PRO A 92 11.25 2.39 7.69
CA PRO A 92 12.14 1.89 6.65
C PRO A 92 11.89 0.42 6.28
N ASN A 93 11.14 -0.31 7.09
CA ASN A 93 10.87 -1.74 6.92
C ASN A 93 9.50 -2.02 6.29
N VAL A 94 8.81 -1.00 5.83
CA VAL A 94 7.51 -1.16 5.18
C VAL A 94 7.68 -1.84 3.83
N VAL A 95 6.81 -2.81 3.58
CA VAL A 95 6.64 -3.44 2.26
C VAL A 95 5.18 -3.28 1.86
N SER A 96 4.94 -2.64 0.72
CA SER A 96 3.59 -2.49 0.20
C SER A 96 3.07 -3.78 -0.44
N TRP A 97 1.78 -3.85 -0.68
CA TRP A 97 1.16 -4.96 -1.39
C TRP A 97 1.70 -5.15 -2.82
N ALA A 98 2.21 -4.07 -3.45
CA ALA A 98 2.80 -4.10 -4.79
C ALA A 98 4.31 -4.41 -4.78
N GLY A 99 4.88 -4.69 -3.59
CA GLY A 99 6.32 -4.95 -3.44
C GLY A 99 7.19 -3.70 -3.42
N ALA A 100 6.60 -2.53 -3.17
CA ALA A 100 7.37 -1.33 -2.88
C ALA A 100 7.95 -1.41 -1.47
N GLU A 101 9.23 -1.12 -1.32
CA GLU A 101 9.97 -1.29 -0.07
C GLU A 101 10.60 0.02 0.42
N GLY A 102 10.80 0.07 1.73
CA GLY A 102 11.60 1.08 2.40
C GLY A 102 10.91 2.42 2.58
N LEU A 103 11.69 3.39 3.05
CA LEU A 103 11.25 4.70 3.48
C LEU A 103 10.49 5.49 2.39
N MET A 104 10.87 5.31 1.14
CA MET A 104 10.31 6.02 -0.02
C MET A 104 9.37 5.15 -0.87
N GLY A 105 9.07 3.91 -0.45
CA GLY A 105 8.16 3.03 -1.14
C GLY A 105 8.59 2.69 -2.57
N ILE A 106 9.86 2.37 -2.78
CA ILE A 106 10.41 2.14 -4.13
C ILE A 106 10.24 0.69 -4.55
N ILE A 107 9.70 0.47 -5.74
CA ILE A 107 9.60 -0.86 -6.35
C ILE A 107 10.93 -1.17 -7.05
N ARG A 108 11.54 -2.30 -6.69
CA ARG A 108 12.71 -2.81 -7.43
C ARG A 108 12.26 -3.35 -8.78
N THR A 109 12.50 -2.58 -9.82
CA THR A 109 12.35 -3.09 -11.18
C THR A 109 13.48 -4.10 -11.42
N ARG A 110 13.15 -5.37 -11.67
CA ARG A 110 14.14 -6.31 -12.19
C ARG A 110 14.59 -5.78 -13.55
N GLN A 111 15.79 -5.22 -13.62
CA GLN A 111 16.46 -5.07 -14.91
C GLN A 111 16.61 -6.48 -15.46
N ARG A 112 15.92 -6.77 -16.56
CA ARG A 112 16.28 -7.93 -17.40
C ARG A 112 17.62 -7.59 -18.03
N LEU A 113 18.65 -8.23 -17.54
CA LEU A 113 19.91 -8.36 -18.26
C LEU A 113 19.68 -9.22 -19.51
#